data_efcc09939a6d0f29eb6e51aa19b90096
#
_entry.id   efcc09939a6d0f29eb6e51aa19b90096
#
_cell.length_a   1.000
_cell.length_b   1.000
_cell.length_c   1.000
_cell.angle_alpha   90.00
_cell.angle_beta   90.00
_cell.angle_gamma   90.00
#
_symmetry.space_group_name_H-M   'P 1'
#
loop_
_entity.id
_entity.type
_entity.pdbx_description
1 polymer ?
#
loop_
_entity_poly.entity_id
_entity_poly.type
_entity_poly.pdbx_seq_one_letter_code
_entity_poly.pdbx_strand_id
1 'polypeptide(L)'
;MARISGVDLPRDKRVEVALTYIYGIGPSSSREILAMSGVNPDTRVKDLAEAEVGRIREAIDRNYRVEGDLRREVALNIKRLTEIGCYRGIRHRRNLPVHGQRTRTNARTKRGARKTVAGRRRARAKK
;
A
#
# COMPACT_ATOMS: atom_id res chain seq x y z
N MET A 1 -5.29 -20.11 -12.10
CA MET A 1 -4.78 -19.04 -11.22
C MET A 1 -5.97 -18.31 -10.65
N ALA A 2 -6.08 -18.23 -9.31
CA ALA A 2 -7.14 -17.42 -8.73
C ALA A 2 -6.76 -15.93 -8.87
N ARG A 3 -7.57 -15.20 -9.62
CA ARG A 3 -7.43 -13.76 -9.81
C ARG A 3 -8.60 -13.05 -9.15
N ILE A 4 -8.32 -12.17 -8.19
CA ILE A 4 -9.34 -11.43 -7.42
C ILE A 4 -9.04 -9.94 -7.51
N SER A 5 -10.04 -9.12 -7.81
CA SER A 5 -9.92 -7.66 -7.98
C SER A 5 -8.73 -7.23 -8.86
N GLY A 6 -8.44 -8.02 -9.91
CA GLY A 6 -7.34 -7.75 -10.84
C GLY A 6 -5.96 -8.24 -10.38
N VAL A 7 -5.82 -8.80 -9.17
CA VAL A 7 -4.55 -9.28 -8.61
C VAL A 7 -4.46 -10.80 -8.69
N ASP A 8 -3.34 -11.31 -9.17
CA ASP A 8 -3.05 -12.74 -9.19
C ASP A 8 -2.52 -13.18 -7.81
N LEU A 9 -3.24 -14.09 -7.17
CA LEU A 9 -2.88 -14.57 -5.85
C LEU A 9 -1.78 -15.65 -5.93
N PRO A 10 -0.81 -15.65 -4.99
CA PRO A 10 0.25 -16.66 -4.94
C PRO A 10 -0.33 -18.04 -4.58
N ARG A 11 -0.06 -19.04 -5.43
CA ARG A 11 -0.68 -20.38 -5.36
C ARG A 11 -0.35 -21.15 -4.08
N ASP A 12 0.89 -21.03 -3.61
CA ASP A 12 1.40 -21.84 -2.49
C ASP A 12 1.11 -21.25 -1.11
N LYS A 13 0.53 -20.06 -1.05
CA LYS A 13 0.17 -19.41 0.21
C LYS A 13 -1.22 -19.83 0.68
N ARG A 14 -1.44 -19.80 2.02
CA ARG A 14 -2.78 -19.89 2.58
C ARG A 14 -3.62 -18.72 2.11
N VAL A 15 -4.91 -18.94 1.92
CA VAL A 15 -5.82 -17.90 1.41
C VAL A 15 -5.84 -16.66 2.31
N GLU A 16 -5.76 -16.84 3.63
CA GLU A 16 -5.65 -15.72 4.58
C GLU A 16 -4.49 -14.79 4.26
N VAL A 17 -3.32 -15.35 3.98
CA VAL A 17 -2.12 -14.57 3.64
C VAL A 17 -2.18 -14.06 2.21
N ALA A 18 -2.72 -14.85 1.29
CA ALA A 18 -2.80 -14.47 -0.12
C ALA A 18 -3.70 -13.25 -0.35
N LEU A 19 -4.80 -13.11 0.37
CA LEU A 19 -5.67 -11.94 0.29
C LEU A 19 -4.97 -10.64 0.70
N THR A 20 -3.98 -10.69 1.57
CA THR A 20 -3.21 -9.48 1.97
C THR A 20 -2.31 -8.92 0.84
N TYR A 21 -2.17 -9.62 -0.29
CA TYR A 21 -1.50 -9.09 -1.48
C TYR A 21 -2.35 -8.07 -2.24
N ILE A 22 -3.66 -8.05 -1.97
CA ILE A 22 -4.58 -7.06 -2.54
C ILE A 22 -4.46 -5.75 -1.75
N TYR A 23 -4.19 -4.66 -2.44
CA TYR A 23 -4.08 -3.34 -1.80
C TYR A 23 -5.42 -2.93 -1.17
N GLY A 24 -5.40 -2.69 0.13
CA GLY A 24 -6.57 -2.37 0.95
C GLY A 24 -7.05 -3.51 1.84
N ILE A 25 -6.54 -4.72 1.66
CA ILE A 25 -6.85 -5.87 2.53
C ILE A 25 -5.65 -6.17 3.43
N GLY A 26 -5.85 -5.99 4.73
CA GLY A 26 -4.90 -6.38 5.78
C GLY A 26 -5.26 -7.74 6.40
N PRO A 27 -4.49 -8.22 7.38
CA PRO A 27 -4.77 -9.50 8.04
C PRO A 27 -6.14 -9.56 8.71
N SER A 28 -6.59 -8.47 9.33
CA SER A 28 -7.92 -8.40 9.98
C SER A 28 -9.04 -8.49 8.94
N SER A 29 -8.99 -7.65 7.90
CA SER A 29 -9.98 -7.68 6.82
C SER A 29 -9.99 -9.00 6.06
N SER A 30 -8.82 -9.64 5.88
CA SER A 30 -8.73 -10.98 5.29
C SER A 30 -9.53 -12.01 6.08
N ARG A 31 -9.39 -12.03 7.40
CA ARG A 31 -10.16 -12.95 8.27
C ARG A 31 -11.65 -12.68 8.22
N GLU A 32 -12.07 -11.42 8.24
CA GLU A 32 -13.47 -11.03 8.11
C GLU A 32 -14.07 -11.48 6.77
N ILE A 33 -13.36 -11.28 5.67
CA ILE A 33 -13.78 -11.71 4.33
C ILE A 33 -13.96 -13.23 4.30
N LEU A 34 -13.01 -13.99 4.85
CA LEU A 34 -13.08 -15.45 4.90
C LEU A 34 -14.21 -15.96 5.80
N ALA A 35 -14.45 -15.30 6.93
CA ALA A 35 -15.58 -15.61 7.81
C ALA A 35 -16.93 -15.37 7.10
N MET A 36 -17.08 -14.24 6.40
CA MET A 36 -18.29 -13.92 5.62
C MET A 36 -18.52 -14.87 4.45
N SER A 37 -17.45 -15.28 3.77
CA SER A 37 -17.52 -16.20 2.62
C SER A 37 -17.62 -17.68 3.02
N GLY A 38 -17.43 -18.01 4.29
CA GLY A 38 -17.44 -19.39 4.81
C GLY A 38 -16.31 -20.25 4.23
N VAL A 39 -15.14 -19.65 3.98
CA VAL A 39 -13.95 -20.34 3.44
C VAL A 39 -12.93 -20.55 4.55
N ASN A 40 -12.36 -21.75 4.61
CA ASN A 40 -11.32 -22.07 5.60
C ASN A 40 -10.05 -21.25 5.33
N PRO A 41 -9.56 -20.45 6.32
CA PRO A 41 -8.38 -19.58 6.17
C PRO A 41 -7.08 -20.35 5.87
N ASP A 42 -6.99 -21.62 6.28
CA ASP A 42 -5.79 -22.44 6.10
C ASP A 42 -5.69 -23.09 4.73
N THR A 43 -6.76 -23.11 3.94
CA THR A 43 -6.75 -23.64 2.57
C THR A 43 -5.74 -22.89 1.70
N ARG A 44 -4.97 -23.63 0.91
CA ARG A 44 -4.04 -23.00 -0.06
C ARG A 44 -4.81 -22.51 -1.27
N VAL A 45 -4.31 -21.41 -1.87
CA VAL A 45 -4.96 -20.79 -3.05
C VAL A 45 -5.13 -21.77 -4.22
N LYS A 46 -4.21 -22.72 -4.39
CA LYS A 46 -4.28 -23.76 -5.44
C LYS A 46 -5.42 -24.76 -5.25
N ASP A 47 -5.83 -24.97 -3.99
CA ASP A 47 -6.82 -25.97 -3.59
C ASP A 47 -8.24 -25.36 -3.45
N LEU A 48 -8.39 -24.04 -3.72
CA LEU A 48 -9.68 -23.36 -3.70
C LEU A 48 -10.56 -23.78 -4.87
N ALA A 49 -11.81 -24.10 -4.58
CA ALA A 49 -12.85 -24.30 -5.59
C ALA A 49 -13.26 -22.97 -6.22
N GLU A 50 -13.64 -22.98 -7.51
CA GLU A 50 -14.09 -21.75 -8.20
C GLU A 50 -15.31 -21.08 -7.52
N ALA A 51 -16.20 -21.89 -6.94
CA ALA A 51 -17.33 -21.39 -6.16
C ALA A 51 -16.88 -20.61 -4.90
N GLU A 52 -15.80 -21.01 -4.25
CA GLU A 52 -15.23 -20.32 -3.09
C GLU A 52 -14.58 -19.00 -3.52
N VAL A 53 -13.85 -19.02 -4.61
CA VAL A 53 -13.28 -17.80 -5.22
C VAL A 53 -14.38 -16.80 -5.59
N GLY A 54 -15.51 -17.29 -6.12
CA GLY A 54 -16.68 -16.45 -6.41
C GLY A 54 -17.25 -15.77 -5.16
N ARG A 55 -17.45 -16.54 -4.07
CA ARG A 55 -17.94 -16.00 -2.78
C ARG A 55 -16.98 -14.95 -2.18
N ILE A 56 -15.67 -15.20 -2.28
CA ILE A 56 -14.67 -14.23 -1.80
C ILE A 56 -14.73 -12.93 -2.61
N ARG A 57 -14.83 -13.01 -3.95
CA ARG A 57 -15.00 -11.83 -4.82
C ARG A 57 -16.23 -11.03 -4.42
N GLU A 58 -17.37 -11.68 -4.28
CA GLU A 58 -18.63 -11.04 -3.91
C GLU A 58 -18.55 -10.36 -2.54
N ALA A 59 -17.93 -11.01 -1.55
CA ALA A 59 -17.70 -10.43 -0.23
C ALA A 59 -16.82 -9.17 -0.27
N ILE A 60 -15.78 -9.18 -1.12
CA ILE A 60 -14.89 -8.02 -1.31
C ILE A 60 -15.64 -6.89 -2.01
N ASP A 61 -16.30 -7.16 -3.13
CA ASP A 61 -16.96 -6.14 -3.95
C ASP A 61 -18.10 -5.44 -3.20
N ARG A 62 -18.78 -6.15 -2.28
CA ARG A 62 -19.86 -5.56 -1.48
C ARG A 62 -19.37 -4.68 -0.32
N ASN A 63 -18.28 -5.06 0.34
CA ASN A 63 -17.94 -4.49 1.64
C ASN A 63 -16.63 -3.69 1.63
N TYR A 64 -15.77 -3.87 0.62
CA TYR A 64 -14.44 -3.27 0.61
C TYR A 64 -14.16 -2.51 -0.68
N ARG A 65 -13.49 -1.38 -0.54
CA ARG A 65 -12.85 -0.68 -1.66
C ARG A 65 -11.39 -1.11 -1.71
N VAL A 66 -10.97 -1.65 -2.84
CA VAL A 66 -9.63 -2.23 -3.00
C VAL A 66 -8.95 -1.73 -4.27
N GLU A 67 -7.67 -1.94 -4.35
CA GLU A 67 -6.82 -1.69 -5.53
C GLU A 67 -7.06 -0.33 -6.20
N GLY A 68 -7.54 -0.33 -7.43
CA GLY A 68 -7.68 0.87 -8.25
C GLY A 68 -8.56 1.95 -7.64
N ASP A 69 -9.69 1.57 -7.07
CA ASP A 69 -10.65 2.51 -6.49
C ASP A 69 -10.11 3.14 -5.20
N LEU A 70 -9.47 2.33 -4.35
CA LEU A 70 -8.83 2.84 -3.14
C LEU A 70 -7.64 3.73 -3.46
N ARG A 71 -6.80 3.36 -4.45
CA ARG A 71 -5.67 4.19 -4.89
C ARG A 71 -6.14 5.53 -5.42
N ARG A 72 -7.22 5.53 -6.21
CA ARG A 72 -7.85 6.74 -6.74
C ARG A 72 -8.40 7.62 -5.62
N GLU A 73 -9.09 7.04 -4.65
CA GLU A 73 -9.62 7.75 -3.49
C GLU A 73 -8.50 8.42 -2.68
N VAL A 74 -7.44 7.69 -2.36
CA VAL A 74 -6.27 8.25 -1.66
C VAL A 74 -5.61 9.37 -2.45
N ALA A 75 -5.44 9.20 -3.76
CA ALA A 75 -4.86 10.22 -4.63
C ALA A 75 -5.73 11.49 -4.69
N LEU A 76 -7.05 11.35 -4.78
CA LEU A 76 -7.99 12.47 -4.77
C LEU A 76 -7.97 13.20 -3.43
N ASN A 77 -7.89 12.49 -2.32
CA ASN A 77 -7.81 13.09 -0.99
C ASN A 77 -6.51 13.91 -0.82
N ILE A 78 -5.38 13.40 -1.29
CA ILE A 78 -4.10 14.13 -1.28
C ILE A 78 -4.18 15.36 -2.22
N LYS A 79 -4.74 15.21 -3.41
CA LYS A 79 -4.95 16.29 -4.37
C LYS A 79 -5.79 17.40 -3.77
N ARG A 80 -6.93 17.06 -3.14
CA ARG A 80 -7.80 18.00 -2.47
C ARG A 80 -7.06 18.80 -1.39
N LEU A 81 -6.27 18.15 -0.51
CA LEU A 81 -5.47 18.83 0.51
C LEU A 81 -4.47 19.80 -0.11
N THR A 82 -3.88 19.42 -1.24
CA THR A 82 -2.91 20.23 -1.97
C THR A 82 -3.55 21.46 -2.63
N GLU A 83 -4.76 21.31 -3.17
CA GLU A 83 -5.53 22.40 -3.80
C GLU A 83 -6.03 23.41 -2.76
N ILE A 84 -6.49 22.95 -1.61
CA ILE A 84 -6.89 23.83 -0.48
C ILE A 84 -5.68 24.62 0.05
N GLY A 85 -4.45 24.18 -0.20
CA GLY A 85 -3.24 24.84 0.28
C GLY A 85 -3.01 24.70 1.79
N CYS A 86 -3.65 23.74 2.45
CA CYS A 86 -3.45 23.51 3.88
C CYS A 86 -2.03 23.02 4.18
N TYR A 87 -1.59 23.10 5.44
CA TYR A 87 -0.26 22.68 5.87
C TYR A 87 0.09 21.25 5.41
N ARG A 88 -0.84 20.30 5.59
CA ARG A 88 -0.65 18.90 5.13
C ARG A 88 -0.45 18.81 3.61
N GLY A 89 -1.22 19.57 2.83
CA GLY A 89 -1.09 19.63 1.37
C GLY A 89 0.26 20.21 0.92
N ILE A 90 0.73 21.28 1.59
CA ILE A 90 2.06 21.85 1.32
C ILE A 90 3.16 20.82 1.64
N ARG A 91 3.02 20.05 2.71
CA ARG A 91 3.97 18.98 3.06
C ARG A 91 4.00 17.87 2.01
N HIS A 92 2.82 17.45 1.51
CA HIS A 92 2.74 16.49 0.40
C HIS A 92 3.43 17.00 -0.86
N ARG A 93 3.18 18.26 -1.26
CA ARG A 93 3.81 18.88 -2.44
C ARG A 93 5.33 18.94 -2.34
N ARG A 94 5.85 19.19 -1.13
CA ARG A 94 7.29 19.29 -0.87
C ARG A 94 7.97 17.94 -0.59
N ASN A 95 7.25 16.82 -0.66
CA ASN A 95 7.75 15.49 -0.28
C ASN A 95 8.36 15.45 1.14
N LEU A 96 7.69 16.10 2.08
CA LEU A 96 8.09 16.14 3.48
C LEU A 96 7.11 15.35 4.35
N PRO A 97 7.54 14.85 5.53
CA PRO A 97 6.63 14.20 6.48
C PRO A 97 5.46 15.10 6.83
N VAL A 98 4.22 14.53 6.90
CA VAL A 98 2.97 15.28 7.06
C VAL A 98 2.38 15.21 8.46
N HIS A 99 2.89 14.33 9.32
CA HIS A 99 2.39 14.08 10.68
C HIS A 99 3.27 14.68 11.77
N GLY A 100 3.91 15.83 11.53
CA GLY A 100 4.71 16.53 12.51
C GLY A 100 6.06 15.90 12.86
N GLN A 101 6.52 14.91 12.10
CA GLN A 101 7.81 14.27 12.36
C GLN A 101 8.97 15.26 12.19
N ARG A 102 10.00 15.07 13.00
CA ARG A 102 11.22 15.88 12.97
C ARG A 102 11.93 15.74 11.62
N THR A 103 12.34 16.85 11.01
CA THR A 103 12.99 16.87 9.69
C THR A 103 14.46 17.26 9.72
N ARG A 104 14.98 17.71 10.86
CA ARG A 104 16.38 18.15 11.01
C ARG A 104 17.37 16.98 10.86
N THR A 105 16.97 15.77 11.24
CA THR A 105 17.84 14.59 11.24
C THR A 105 17.49 13.59 10.13
N ASN A 106 16.70 12.57 10.40
CA ASN A 106 16.57 11.35 9.60
C ASN A 106 15.23 11.17 8.87
N ALA A 107 14.56 12.21 8.43
CA ALA A 107 13.30 12.09 7.64
C ALA A 107 13.54 11.50 6.23
N ARG A 108 14.19 10.32 6.16
CA ARG A 108 14.66 9.76 4.87
C ARG A 108 13.58 9.06 4.06
N THR A 109 12.57 8.45 4.68
CA THR A 109 11.50 7.72 3.98
C THR A 109 10.83 8.55 2.89
N LYS A 110 10.48 9.80 3.19
CA LYS A 110 9.89 10.74 2.21
C LYS A 110 10.92 11.42 1.32
N ARG A 111 12.15 11.64 1.81
CA ARG A 111 13.22 12.38 1.10
C ARG A 111 14.08 11.48 0.21
N GLY A 112 13.97 10.17 0.36
CA GLY A 112 14.82 9.21 -0.33
C GLY A 112 16.24 9.11 0.23
N ALA A 113 17.11 8.38 -0.47
CA ALA A 113 18.49 8.18 -0.08
C ALA A 113 19.27 9.50 0.08
N ARG A 114 20.31 9.48 0.90
CA ARG A 114 21.22 10.64 1.02
C ARG A 114 21.94 10.84 -0.31
N LYS A 115 21.81 12.03 -0.89
CA LYS A 115 22.62 12.45 -2.03
C LYS A 115 23.87 13.12 -1.51
N THR A 116 25.02 12.54 -1.78
CA THR A 116 26.31 13.17 -1.50
C THR A 116 26.53 14.31 -2.50
N VAL A 117 26.80 15.49 -2.00
CA VAL A 117 27.30 16.60 -2.84
C VAL A 117 28.78 16.35 -3.04
N ALA A 118 29.26 16.37 -4.29
CA ALA A 118 30.68 16.30 -4.59
C ALA A 118 31.41 17.39 -3.78
N GLY A 119 32.32 16.97 -2.91
CA GLY A 119 33.08 17.90 -2.07
C GLY A 119 33.84 18.90 -2.96
N ARG A 120 33.90 20.17 -2.56
CA ARG A 120 34.88 21.11 -3.14
C ARG A 120 36.25 20.43 -3.08
N ARG A 121 36.92 20.23 -4.20
CA ARG A 121 38.33 19.86 -4.22
C ARG A 121 39.04 20.83 -3.28
N ARG A 122 39.55 20.33 -2.14
CA ARG A 122 40.46 21.10 -1.31
C ARG A 122 41.57 21.55 -2.25
N ALA A 123 41.74 22.85 -2.40
CA ALA A 123 42.87 23.40 -3.14
C ALA A 123 44.13 22.72 -2.59
N ARG A 124 44.82 21.94 -3.44
CA ARG A 124 46.09 21.33 -3.07
C ARG A 124 46.99 22.47 -2.61
N ALA A 125 47.38 22.49 -1.33
CA ALA A 125 48.35 23.40 -0.85
C ALA A 125 49.58 23.27 -1.77
N LYS A 126 49.92 24.33 -2.49
CA LYS A 126 51.19 24.38 -3.22
C LYS A 126 52.29 24.31 -2.18
N LYS A 127 53.09 23.22 -2.24
CA LYS A 127 54.39 23.19 -1.58
C LYS A 127 55.33 24.16 -2.25
#